data_f12f9f8afc8e475a8c4c26399ff8c61a
#
_entry.id   f12f9f8afc8e475a8c4c26399ff8c61a
#
_cell.length_a   1.000
_cell.length_b   1.000
_cell.length_c   1.000
_cell.angle_alpha   90.00
_cell.angle_beta   90.00
_cell.angle_gamma   90.00
#
_symmetry.space_group_name_H-M   'P 1'
#
loop_
_entity.id
_entity.type
_entity.pdbx_description
1 polymer ?
#
loop_
_entity_poly.entity_id
_entity_poly.type
_entity_poly.pdbx_seq_one_letter_code
_entity_poly.pdbx_strand_id
1 'polypeptide(L)'
;EAGLKREEKQPFLPESAPYLDGARATLKIMKEAPVIIFITDPLASPMDQPLAIDERVSEICNAQSMGAAIENMTLAATELGLGSLWICNTFFAQEELNHWLNADGQLYAALAVGYADEAPAPRPRRKAELTVEWRK
;
A
#
# COMPACT_ATOMS: atom_id res chain seq x y z
N GLU A 1 6.96 3.68 -12.70
CA GLU A 1 6.88 4.73 -13.73
C GLU A 1 6.07 4.27 -14.94
N ALA A 2 6.31 3.06 -15.47
CA ALA A 2 5.56 2.51 -16.60
C ALA A 2 4.06 2.44 -16.28
N GLY A 3 3.67 1.91 -15.12
CA GLY A 3 2.28 1.85 -14.69
C GLY A 3 1.59 3.20 -14.65
N LEU A 4 2.24 4.25 -14.13
CA LEU A 4 1.66 5.59 -14.12
C LEU A 4 1.45 6.15 -15.52
N LYS A 5 2.37 5.88 -16.45
CA LYS A 5 2.21 6.27 -17.86
C LYS A 5 1.08 5.51 -18.56
N ARG A 6 0.86 4.25 -18.21
CA ARG A 6 -0.29 3.47 -18.68
C ARG A 6 -1.58 4.03 -18.10
N GLU A 7 -1.60 4.30 -16.80
CA GLU A 7 -2.78 4.79 -16.08
C GLU A 7 -3.30 6.14 -16.62
N GLU A 8 -2.41 7.01 -17.09
CA GLU A 8 -2.78 8.26 -17.77
C GLU A 8 -3.56 8.04 -19.07
N LYS A 9 -3.28 6.94 -19.76
CA LYS A 9 -3.87 6.64 -21.08
C LYS A 9 -5.03 5.67 -20.97
N GLN A 10 -4.91 4.70 -20.09
CA GLN A 10 -5.85 3.61 -19.91
C GLN A 10 -5.93 3.29 -18.41
N PRO A 11 -6.75 4.03 -17.64
CA PRO A 11 -6.85 3.85 -16.21
C PRO A 11 -7.40 2.47 -15.86
N PHE A 12 -6.75 1.78 -14.92
CA PHE A 12 -7.25 0.56 -14.32
C PHE A 12 -8.47 0.85 -13.42
N LEU A 13 -8.40 1.94 -12.66
CA LEU A 13 -9.53 2.43 -11.89
C LEU A 13 -10.19 3.60 -12.63
N PRO A 14 -11.53 3.56 -12.85
CA PRO A 14 -12.24 4.58 -13.62
C PRO A 14 -12.05 6.02 -13.12
N GLU A 15 -11.81 6.19 -11.83
CA GLU A 15 -11.68 7.50 -11.16
C GLU A 15 -10.25 7.75 -10.63
N SER A 16 -9.24 7.17 -11.25
CA SER A 16 -7.85 7.28 -10.78
C SER A 16 -7.19 8.64 -11.03
N ALA A 17 -7.65 9.39 -12.04
CA ALA A 17 -7.02 10.62 -12.48
C ALA A 17 -6.72 11.65 -11.37
N PRO A 18 -7.62 11.91 -10.39
CA PRO A 18 -7.37 12.85 -9.30
C PRO A 18 -6.22 12.43 -8.37
N TYR A 19 -5.83 11.15 -8.39
CA TYR A 19 -4.82 10.60 -7.48
C TYR A 19 -3.44 10.40 -8.12
N LEU A 20 -3.31 10.65 -9.41
CA LEU A 20 -2.05 10.44 -10.15
C LEU A 20 -0.90 11.33 -9.64
N ASP A 21 -1.18 12.55 -9.24
CA ASP A 21 -0.15 13.45 -8.71
C ASP A 21 0.38 12.93 -7.36
N GLY A 22 -0.50 12.41 -6.50
CA GLY A 22 -0.09 11.74 -5.27
C GLY A 22 0.75 10.49 -5.54
N ALA A 23 0.37 9.71 -6.56
CA ALA A 23 1.13 8.52 -6.97
C ALA A 23 2.52 8.88 -7.54
N ARG A 24 2.65 10.01 -8.25
CA ARG A 24 3.96 10.53 -8.71
C ARG A 24 4.84 10.97 -7.55
N ALA A 25 4.27 11.66 -6.56
CA ALA A 25 4.99 12.04 -5.34
C ALA A 25 5.48 10.78 -4.59
N THR A 26 4.63 9.77 -4.45
CA THR A 26 5.00 8.47 -3.86
C THR A 26 6.13 7.79 -4.66
N LEU A 27 6.05 7.79 -5.99
CA LEU A 27 7.11 7.22 -6.84
C LEU A 27 8.46 7.91 -6.62
N LYS A 28 8.47 9.24 -6.40
CA LYS A 28 9.70 9.97 -6.08
C LYS A 28 10.32 9.43 -4.78
N ILE A 29 9.52 9.29 -3.72
CA ILE A 29 9.98 8.74 -2.44
C ILE A 29 10.50 7.30 -2.63
N MET A 30 9.79 6.46 -3.39
CA MET A 30 10.25 5.10 -3.68
C MET A 30 11.60 5.05 -4.40
N LYS A 31 11.90 6.01 -5.25
CA LYS A 31 13.19 6.09 -5.97
C LYS A 31 14.33 6.57 -5.08
N GLU A 32 14.04 7.38 -4.09
CA GLU A 32 14.99 7.98 -3.17
C GLU A 32 15.25 7.10 -1.94
N ALA A 33 14.27 6.28 -1.54
CA ALA A 33 14.40 5.39 -0.40
C ALA A 33 15.45 4.28 -0.66
N PRO A 34 16.35 4.02 0.29
CA PRO A 34 17.39 2.99 0.14
C PRO A 34 16.82 1.56 0.15
N VAL A 35 15.65 1.35 0.77
CA VAL A 35 15.00 0.04 0.86
C VAL A 35 13.51 0.18 0.55
N ILE A 36 13.01 -0.71 -0.32
CA ILE A 36 11.58 -0.92 -0.56
C ILE A 36 11.25 -2.38 -0.26
N ILE A 37 10.31 -2.59 0.65
CA ILE A 37 9.77 -3.90 0.97
C ILE A 37 8.43 -4.03 0.25
N PHE A 38 8.29 -5.02 -0.63
CA PHE A 38 7.02 -5.34 -1.29
C PHE A 38 6.30 -6.44 -0.53
N ILE A 39 5.00 -6.27 -0.33
CA ILE A 39 4.16 -7.20 0.43
C ILE A 39 3.21 -7.87 -0.55
N THR A 40 3.41 -9.17 -0.78
CA THR A 40 2.67 -9.98 -1.74
C THR A 40 1.99 -11.16 -1.06
N ASP A 41 0.86 -11.58 -1.61
CA ASP A 41 0.19 -12.85 -1.28
C ASP A 41 0.13 -13.72 -2.54
N PRO A 42 0.96 -14.78 -2.62
CA PRO A 42 1.01 -15.63 -3.79
C PRO A 42 -0.25 -16.49 -4.00
N LEU A 43 -1.12 -16.58 -2.98
CA LEU A 43 -2.35 -17.36 -3.03
C LEU A 43 -3.58 -16.50 -3.33
N ALA A 44 -3.45 -15.19 -3.32
CA ALA A 44 -4.56 -14.28 -3.60
C ALA A 44 -4.93 -14.29 -5.09
N SER A 45 -6.23 -14.21 -5.35
CA SER A 45 -6.76 -14.08 -6.71
C SER A 45 -6.43 -12.70 -7.31
N PRO A 46 -6.29 -12.59 -8.64
CA PRO A 46 -6.12 -11.30 -9.30
C PRO A 46 -7.26 -10.34 -8.99
N MET A 47 -6.94 -9.05 -8.85
CA MET A 47 -7.87 -8.01 -8.41
C MET A 47 -9.05 -7.80 -9.37
N ASP A 48 -8.91 -8.12 -10.63
CA ASP A 48 -9.92 -7.97 -11.69
C ASP A 48 -10.86 -9.19 -11.83
N GLN A 49 -10.67 -10.23 -11.02
CA GLN A 49 -11.51 -11.42 -11.05
C GLN A 49 -12.60 -11.38 -9.98
N PRO A 50 -13.83 -11.83 -10.31
CA PRO A 50 -14.87 -11.98 -9.32
C PRO A 50 -14.53 -13.13 -8.35
N LEU A 51 -14.74 -12.89 -7.07
CA LEU A 51 -14.49 -13.85 -6.00
C LEU A 51 -15.77 -14.52 -5.54
N ALA A 52 -15.70 -15.82 -5.23
CA ALA A 52 -16.71 -16.50 -4.44
C ALA A 52 -16.72 -15.96 -3.00
N ILE A 53 -17.78 -16.25 -2.24
CA ILE A 53 -17.94 -15.65 -0.90
C ILE A 53 -16.85 -16.10 0.09
N ASP A 54 -16.44 -17.36 0.03
CA ASP A 54 -15.37 -17.91 0.85
C ASP A 54 -13.99 -17.36 0.46
N GLU A 55 -13.71 -17.18 -0.81
CA GLU A 55 -12.50 -16.51 -1.31
C GLU A 55 -12.45 -15.06 -0.84
N ARG A 56 -13.57 -14.34 -0.90
CA ARG A 56 -13.65 -12.97 -0.39
C ARG A 56 -13.41 -12.87 1.10
N VAL A 57 -13.94 -13.80 1.89
CA VAL A 57 -13.69 -13.85 3.33
C VAL A 57 -12.20 -14.09 3.60
N SER A 58 -11.58 -15.02 2.87
CA SER A 58 -10.15 -15.31 2.97
C SER A 58 -9.30 -14.09 2.61
N GLU A 59 -9.64 -13.40 1.53
CA GLU A 59 -8.96 -12.17 1.10
C GLU A 59 -9.03 -11.06 2.15
N ILE A 60 -10.21 -10.84 2.76
CA ILE A 60 -10.37 -9.87 3.84
C ILE A 60 -9.47 -10.23 5.04
N CYS A 61 -9.42 -11.51 5.43
CA CYS A 61 -8.56 -11.97 6.51
C CYS A 61 -7.07 -11.79 6.19
N ASN A 62 -6.67 -12.10 4.97
CA ASN A 62 -5.29 -11.92 4.51
C ASN A 62 -4.91 -10.44 4.49
N ALA A 63 -5.76 -9.58 3.95
CA ALA A 63 -5.53 -8.13 3.94
C ALA A 63 -5.35 -7.56 5.36
N GLN A 64 -6.16 -8.01 6.33
CA GLN A 64 -6.00 -7.60 7.74
C GLN A 64 -4.67 -8.09 8.33
N SER A 65 -4.27 -9.33 8.05
CA SER A 65 -3.01 -9.90 8.52
C SER A 65 -1.80 -9.17 7.94
N MET A 66 -1.85 -8.85 6.65
CA MET A 66 -0.81 -8.07 5.98
C MET A 66 -0.73 -6.63 6.52
N GLY A 67 -1.87 -5.99 6.75
CA GLY A 67 -1.93 -4.68 7.40
C GLY A 67 -1.27 -4.68 8.77
N ALA A 68 -1.55 -5.69 9.60
CA ALA A 68 -0.93 -5.85 10.91
C ALA A 68 0.59 -6.08 10.81
N ALA A 69 1.04 -6.87 9.83
CA ALA A 69 2.46 -7.09 9.61
C ALA A 69 3.19 -5.80 9.19
N ILE A 70 2.59 -5.01 8.29
CA ILE A 70 3.16 -3.72 7.85
C ILE A 70 3.23 -2.74 9.02
N GLU A 71 2.19 -2.67 9.84
CA GLU A 71 2.19 -1.80 11.03
C GLU A 71 3.32 -2.19 12.00
N ASN A 72 3.53 -3.48 12.26
CA ASN A 72 4.64 -3.94 13.07
C ASN A 72 6.00 -3.53 12.46
N MET A 73 6.15 -3.59 11.15
CA MET A 73 7.38 -3.13 10.48
C MET A 73 7.56 -1.61 10.61
N THR A 74 6.50 -0.80 10.51
CA THR A 74 6.59 0.65 10.69
C THR A 74 6.95 1.03 12.12
N LEU A 75 6.41 0.32 13.11
CA LEU A 75 6.76 0.51 14.52
C LEU A 75 8.23 0.15 14.79
N ALA A 76 8.69 -0.99 14.26
CA ALA A 76 10.09 -1.39 14.39
C ALA A 76 11.04 -0.40 13.69
N ALA A 77 10.69 0.10 12.52
CA ALA A 77 11.47 1.15 11.84
C ALA A 77 11.58 2.41 12.72
N THR A 78 10.47 2.82 13.33
CA THR A 78 10.43 3.97 14.24
C THR A 78 11.32 3.75 15.47
N GLU A 79 11.29 2.56 16.08
CA GLU A 79 12.15 2.19 17.21
C GLU A 79 13.63 2.26 16.85
N LEU A 80 13.96 1.89 15.61
CA LEU A 80 15.33 1.97 15.07
C LEU A 80 15.75 3.38 14.61
N GLY A 81 14.89 4.38 14.77
CA GLY A 81 15.16 5.76 14.34
C GLY A 81 15.08 5.95 12.82
N LEU A 82 14.40 5.05 12.11
CA LEU A 82 14.19 5.11 10.67
C LEU A 82 12.86 5.77 10.33
N GLY A 83 12.81 6.43 9.18
CA GLY A 83 11.58 6.86 8.54
C GLY A 83 10.98 5.72 7.72
N SER A 84 9.67 5.70 7.61
CA SER A 84 8.96 4.74 6.77
C SER A 84 7.72 5.38 6.10
N LEU A 85 7.39 4.88 4.90
CA LEU A 85 6.16 5.25 4.20
C LEU A 85 5.44 3.97 3.75
N TRP A 86 4.25 3.75 4.31
CA TRP A 86 3.36 2.70 3.84
C TRP A 86 2.62 3.14 2.57
N ILE A 87 2.83 2.41 1.49
CA ILE A 87 2.34 2.70 0.15
C ILE A 87 1.23 1.70 -0.19
N CYS A 88 -0.02 2.16 -0.12
CA CYS A 88 -1.22 1.37 -0.45
C CYS A 88 -1.59 1.41 -1.93
N ASN A 89 -1.10 2.41 -2.68
CA ASN A 89 -1.51 2.66 -4.06
C ASN A 89 -0.63 1.96 -5.11
N THR A 90 -0.12 0.77 -4.79
CA THR A 90 0.65 -0.08 -5.70
C THR A 90 -0.16 -0.51 -6.93
N PHE A 91 -1.49 -0.52 -6.83
CA PHE A 91 -2.40 -0.90 -7.91
C PHE A 91 -2.29 -0.01 -9.17
N PHE A 92 -1.77 1.22 -9.08
CA PHE A 92 -1.44 2.04 -10.26
C PHE A 92 -0.34 1.42 -11.16
N ALA A 93 0.38 0.43 -10.67
CA ALA A 93 1.43 -0.26 -11.40
C ALA A 93 1.45 -1.76 -11.06
N GLN A 94 0.30 -2.34 -10.74
CA GLN A 94 0.15 -3.72 -10.25
C GLN A 94 0.79 -4.73 -11.19
N GLU A 95 0.41 -4.70 -12.45
CA GLU A 95 0.88 -5.61 -13.48
C GLU A 95 2.40 -5.46 -13.71
N GLU A 96 2.86 -4.22 -13.86
CA GLU A 96 4.27 -3.92 -14.11
C GLU A 96 5.16 -4.29 -12.91
N LEU A 97 4.64 -4.11 -11.68
CA LEU A 97 5.37 -4.47 -10.46
C LEU A 97 5.40 -5.98 -10.25
N ASN A 98 4.28 -6.69 -10.42
CA ASN A 98 4.25 -8.14 -10.34
C ASN A 98 5.20 -8.79 -11.35
N HIS A 99 5.19 -8.31 -12.59
CA HIS A 99 6.12 -8.80 -13.62
C HIS A 99 7.58 -8.54 -13.24
N TRP A 100 7.90 -7.32 -12.77
CA TRP A 100 9.26 -6.96 -12.37
C TRP A 100 9.74 -7.74 -11.15
N LEU A 101 8.86 -7.98 -10.18
CA LEU A 101 9.15 -8.77 -8.97
C LEU A 101 9.23 -10.27 -9.26
N ASN A 102 8.74 -10.72 -10.42
CA ASN A 102 8.46 -12.12 -10.73
C ASN A 102 7.61 -12.77 -9.61
N ALA A 103 6.59 -12.04 -9.17
CA ALA A 103 5.71 -12.43 -8.07
C ALA A 103 4.40 -12.97 -8.61
N ASP A 104 3.96 -14.09 -8.04
CA ASP A 104 2.62 -14.64 -8.25
C ASP A 104 1.61 -13.97 -7.30
N GLY A 105 0.32 -14.04 -7.64
CA GLY A 105 -0.76 -13.57 -6.80
C GLY A 105 -0.92 -12.06 -6.76
N GLN A 106 -1.22 -11.53 -5.58
CA GLN A 106 -1.59 -10.13 -5.36
C GLN A 106 -0.48 -9.35 -4.65
N LEU A 107 -0.11 -8.20 -5.18
CA LEU A 107 0.71 -7.20 -4.50
C LEU A 107 -0.20 -6.28 -3.67
N TYR A 108 -0.13 -6.38 -2.34
CA TYR A 108 -0.99 -5.60 -1.45
C TYR A 108 -0.47 -4.20 -1.16
N ALA A 109 0.83 -4.08 -0.96
CA ALA A 109 1.44 -2.81 -0.57
C ALA A 109 2.95 -2.81 -0.82
N ALA A 110 3.55 -1.63 -0.64
CA ALA A 110 4.98 -1.49 -0.48
C ALA A 110 5.28 -0.64 0.77
N LEU A 111 6.42 -0.86 1.39
CA LEU A 111 6.94 -0.07 2.49
C LEU A 111 8.30 0.49 2.10
N ALA A 112 8.39 1.82 1.95
CA ALA A 112 9.66 2.51 1.79
C ALA A 112 10.28 2.74 3.18
N VAL A 113 11.57 2.44 3.34
CA VAL A 113 12.29 2.58 4.62
C VAL A 113 13.64 3.23 4.37
N GLY A 114 14.02 4.17 5.24
CA GLY A 114 15.31 4.85 5.18
C GLY A 114 15.50 5.80 6.34
N TYR A 115 16.60 6.55 6.35
CA TYR A 115 16.76 7.64 7.32
C TYR A 115 15.79 8.77 6.96
N ALA A 116 15.08 9.30 7.98
CA ALA A 116 14.12 10.37 7.78
C ALA A 116 14.83 11.66 7.34
N ASP A 117 14.39 12.23 6.23
CA ASP A 117 14.86 13.53 5.70
C ASP A 117 13.85 14.66 5.97
N GLU A 118 12.74 14.34 6.63
CA GLU A 118 11.69 15.28 7.00
C GLU A 118 11.11 14.96 8.38
N ALA A 119 10.54 15.98 9.03
CA ALA A 119 9.79 15.85 10.27
C ALA A 119 8.41 16.49 10.09
N PRO A 120 7.50 15.84 9.39
CA PRO A 120 6.19 16.41 9.09
C PRO A 120 5.36 16.62 10.35
N ALA A 121 4.55 17.67 10.37
CA ALA A 121 3.61 17.90 11.46
C ALA A 121 2.62 16.72 11.56
N PRO A 122 2.20 16.35 12.79
CA PRO A 122 1.22 15.30 12.99
C PRO A 122 -0.07 15.62 12.22
N ARG A 123 -0.57 14.64 11.47
CA ARG A 123 -1.88 14.79 10.82
C ARG A 123 -2.98 14.86 11.87
N PRO A 124 -4.02 15.67 11.68
CA PRO A 124 -5.15 15.71 12.60
C PRO A 124 -5.80 14.33 12.72
N ARG A 125 -6.12 13.93 13.94
CA ARG A 125 -6.83 12.69 14.25
C ARG A 125 -8.22 13.01 14.76
N ARG A 126 -9.19 12.17 14.42
CA ARG A 126 -10.51 12.24 15.07
C ARG A 126 -10.34 11.87 16.54
N LYS A 127 -11.10 12.55 17.39
CA LYS A 127 -11.13 12.20 18.83
C LYS A 127 -11.70 10.81 19.01
N ALA A 128 -11.17 10.05 19.97
CA ALA A 128 -11.60 8.67 20.23
C ALA A 128 -13.11 8.61 20.56
N GLU A 129 -13.63 9.60 21.28
CA GLU A 129 -15.05 9.71 21.65
C GLU A 129 -16.00 9.82 20.44
N LEU A 130 -15.48 10.22 19.27
CA LEU A 130 -16.25 10.31 18.02
C LEU A 130 -16.17 9.02 17.18
N THR A 131 -15.31 8.09 17.54
CA THR A 131 -15.04 6.88 16.77
C THR A 131 -15.26 5.59 17.54
N VAL A 132 -15.37 5.66 18.88
CA VAL A 132 -15.58 4.51 19.76
C VAL A 132 -16.94 4.62 20.41
N GLU A 133 -17.76 3.58 20.25
CA GLU A 133 -19.03 3.42 20.93
C GLU A 133 -18.91 2.29 21.97
N TRP A 134 -19.20 2.60 23.23
CA TRP A 134 -19.19 1.61 24.31
C TRP A 134 -20.61 1.06 24.48
N ARG A 135 -20.77 -0.24 24.23
CA ARG A 135 -22.02 -0.98 24.48
C ARG A 135 -21.86 -1.82 25.73
N LYS A 136 -22.84 -1.71 26.67
CA LYS A 136 -22.92 -2.54 27.87
C LYS A 136 -23.82 -3.73 27.63
#